data_b88fed011475730b091a21f007a782e1
#
_entry.id   b88fed011475730b091a21f007a782e1
#
_cell.length_a   1.000
_cell.length_b   1.000
_cell.length_c   1.000
_cell.angle_alpha   90.00
_cell.angle_beta   90.00
_cell.angle_gamma   90.00
#
_symmetry.space_group_name_H-M   'P 1'
#
loop_
_entity.id
_entity.type
_entity.pdbx_description
1 polymer ?
#
loop_
_entity_poly.entity_id
_entity_poly.type
_entity_poly.pdbx_seq_one_letter_code
_entity_poly.pdbx_strand_id
1 'polypeptide(L)'
;DGGGGGVISIMKGDVFEKVGVNISTVYGKFSEEFKSQIPGAEKTGDFWASGISVVAHMNNPYVPAAHMNTRFLVTGLGENRKFWFGGGCDLTPMLPDKKSAIFFHKNLKSMCDKYDKEYYEIYKKWCDDYFFLPHRNEARGVGGIFFDYLNTFEWDMDFNFVKDVGKTFLETYSKIIDERVDQKFNDEEKNIQLVKRGRYVEFNLLYDRGTIFGLNTGGNPEALSLIHISEPTRPRLI
;
A
#
# COMPACT_ATOMS: atom_id res chain seq x y z
N ASP A 1 -6.15 -0.24 27.34
CA ASP A 1 -6.63 0.83 26.50
C ASP A 1 -5.62 1.08 25.40
N GLY A 2 -6.05 0.89 24.16
CA GLY A 2 -5.28 1.22 22.98
C GLY A 2 -5.21 2.73 22.76
N GLY A 3 -4.23 3.18 22.02
CA GLY A 3 -4.07 4.57 21.70
C GLY A 3 -3.30 4.79 20.41
N GLY A 4 -3.03 6.04 20.16
CA GLY A 4 -2.27 6.47 19.00
C GLY A 4 -2.88 7.70 18.36
N GLY A 5 -2.32 8.05 17.23
CA GLY A 5 -2.76 9.19 16.45
C GLY A 5 -2.03 9.25 15.11
N GLY A 6 -2.37 10.25 14.36
CA GLY A 6 -1.76 10.44 13.05
C GLY A 6 -2.30 11.66 12.35
N VAL A 7 -1.82 11.86 11.14
CA VAL A 7 -2.26 12.92 10.24
C VAL A 7 -2.71 12.29 8.94
N ILE A 8 -3.93 12.63 8.53
CA ILE A 8 -4.48 12.28 7.22
C ILE A 8 -4.44 13.54 6.37
N SER A 9 -3.74 13.48 5.24
CA SER A 9 -3.75 14.55 4.25
C SER A 9 -4.46 14.04 3.00
N ILE A 10 -5.42 14.83 2.52
CA ILE A 10 -6.16 14.54 1.29
C ILE A 10 -5.84 15.64 0.28
N MET A 11 -5.39 15.24 -0.90
CA MET A 11 -5.11 16.14 -2.01
C MET A 11 -6.10 15.88 -3.16
N LYS A 12 -6.62 16.95 -3.73
CA LYS A 12 -7.51 16.95 -4.90
C LYS A 12 -7.14 18.11 -5.81
N GLY A 13 -7.32 17.96 -7.10
CA GLY A 13 -7.05 18.99 -8.09
C GLY A 13 -7.19 18.48 -9.51
N ASP A 14 -6.63 19.20 -10.46
CA ASP A 14 -6.74 18.86 -11.89
C ASP A 14 -6.01 17.57 -12.24
N VAL A 15 -4.88 17.31 -11.61
CA VAL A 15 -4.08 16.08 -11.82
C VAL A 15 -4.62 14.96 -10.97
N PHE A 16 -4.81 15.21 -9.68
CA PHE A 16 -5.24 14.23 -8.70
C PHE A 16 -6.75 14.31 -8.47
N GLU A 17 -7.46 13.24 -8.78
CA GLU A 17 -8.86 13.13 -8.36
C GLU A 17 -8.96 12.99 -6.83
N LYS A 18 -8.17 12.09 -6.28
CA LYS A 18 -7.98 11.92 -4.84
C LYS A 18 -6.63 11.27 -4.54
N VAL A 19 -5.87 11.87 -3.65
CA VAL A 19 -4.69 11.25 -3.02
C VAL A 19 -4.85 11.34 -1.53
N GLY A 20 -4.61 10.23 -0.84
CA GLY A 20 -4.50 10.21 0.61
C GLY A 20 -3.10 9.86 1.03
N VAL A 21 -2.60 10.62 1.98
CA VAL A 21 -1.34 10.34 2.68
C VAL A 21 -1.64 10.25 4.16
N ASN A 22 -1.37 9.09 4.73
CA ASN A 22 -1.53 8.83 6.16
C ASN A 22 -0.19 8.63 6.83
N ILE A 23 0.05 9.35 7.89
CA ILE A 23 1.12 9.06 8.85
C ILE A 23 0.44 8.71 10.16
N SER A 24 0.74 7.55 10.71
CA SER A 24 0.12 7.10 11.95
C SER A 24 1.11 6.39 12.87
N THR A 25 0.87 6.56 14.18
CA THR A 25 1.48 5.75 15.22
C THR A 25 0.36 5.22 16.09
N VAL A 26 0.29 3.90 16.21
CA VAL A 26 -0.76 3.21 17.00
C VAL A 26 -0.12 2.22 17.95
N TYR A 27 -0.74 2.04 19.10
CA TYR A 27 -0.30 1.08 20.11
C TYR A 27 -1.49 0.55 20.91
N GLY A 28 -1.34 -0.62 21.48
CA GLY A 28 -2.42 -1.24 22.25
C GLY A 28 -2.21 -2.73 22.41
N LYS A 29 -3.33 -3.45 22.47
CA LYS A 29 -3.33 -4.91 22.56
C LYS A 29 -4.18 -5.51 21.44
N PHE A 30 -3.64 -6.53 20.80
CA PHE A 30 -4.41 -7.39 19.90
C PHE A 30 -5.48 -8.15 20.68
N SER A 31 -6.59 -8.47 20.04
CA SER A 31 -7.59 -9.37 20.59
C SER A 31 -6.99 -10.75 20.89
N GLU A 32 -7.62 -11.50 21.79
CA GLU A 32 -7.20 -12.86 22.16
C GLU A 32 -7.06 -13.80 20.96
N GLU A 33 -7.96 -13.64 19.98
CA GLU A 33 -7.95 -14.41 18.75
C GLU A 33 -6.78 -14.03 17.83
N PHE A 34 -6.44 -12.74 17.76
CA PHE A 34 -5.45 -12.23 16.84
C PHE A 34 -4.02 -12.33 17.37
N LYS A 35 -3.82 -12.16 18.67
CA LYS A 35 -2.48 -12.16 19.29
C LYS A 35 -1.70 -13.46 19.06
N SER A 36 -2.41 -14.61 18.98
CA SER A 36 -1.81 -15.92 18.75
C SER A 36 -1.17 -16.07 17.35
N GLN A 37 -1.55 -15.21 16.40
CA GLN A 37 -1.07 -15.24 15.02
C GLN A 37 0.09 -14.27 14.78
N ILE A 38 0.40 -13.40 15.74
CA ILE A 38 1.39 -12.33 15.59
C ILE A 38 2.64 -12.65 16.41
N PRO A 39 3.81 -12.80 15.76
CA PRO A 39 5.05 -13.10 16.45
C PRO A 39 5.35 -12.12 17.59
N GLY A 40 5.65 -12.60 18.79
CA GLY A 40 5.96 -11.82 19.98
C GLY A 40 4.75 -11.29 20.76
N ALA A 41 3.56 -11.31 20.17
CA ALA A 41 2.32 -10.87 20.82
C ALA A 41 1.57 -12.00 21.56
N GLU A 42 1.97 -13.24 21.41
CA GLU A 42 1.23 -14.44 21.81
C GLU A 42 0.83 -14.44 23.30
N LYS A 43 1.69 -13.86 24.16
CA LYS A 43 1.45 -13.83 25.62
C LYS A 43 0.65 -12.61 26.06
N THR A 44 1.06 -11.43 25.64
CA THR A 44 0.55 -10.15 26.19
C THR A 44 -0.38 -9.41 25.24
N GLY A 45 -0.29 -9.70 23.97
CA GLY A 45 -0.97 -8.98 22.90
C GLY A 45 -0.42 -7.58 22.61
N ASP A 46 0.56 -7.10 23.37
CA ASP A 46 1.04 -5.74 23.24
C ASP A 46 1.70 -5.48 21.88
N PHE A 47 1.38 -4.32 21.30
CA PHE A 47 2.00 -3.87 20.06
C PHE A 47 2.18 -2.35 20.04
N TRP A 48 3.13 -1.92 19.24
CA TRP A 48 3.34 -0.56 18.80
C TRP A 48 3.71 -0.57 17.31
N ALA A 49 3.09 0.31 16.53
CA ALA A 49 3.34 0.39 15.10
C ALA A 49 3.35 1.85 14.64
N SER A 50 4.27 2.19 13.75
CA SER A 50 4.30 3.50 13.10
C SER A 50 4.57 3.32 11.61
N GLY A 51 3.94 4.16 10.79
CA GLY A 51 4.10 4.05 9.35
C GLY A 51 3.50 5.19 8.58
N ILE A 52 3.74 5.14 7.26
CA ILE A 52 3.14 6.02 6.27
C ILE A 52 2.49 5.18 5.19
N SER A 53 1.33 5.63 4.69
CA SER A 53 0.70 5.05 3.51
C SER A 53 0.24 6.13 2.55
N VAL A 54 0.28 5.80 1.27
CA VAL A 54 -0.16 6.65 0.16
C VAL A 54 -1.05 5.84 -0.75
N VAL A 55 -2.20 6.41 -1.12
CA VAL A 55 -3.03 5.92 -2.23
C VAL A 55 -3.32 7.09 -3.15
N ALA A 56 -3.01 6.94 -4.43
CA ALA A 56 -3.19 7.97 -5.43
C ALA A 56 -4.15 7.50 -6.53
N HIS A 57 -5.21 8.27 -6.74
CA HIS A 57 -6.13 8.12 -7.87
C HIS A 57 -6.14 9.41 -8.69
N MET A 58 -6.01 9.24 -10.01
CA MET A 58 -5.75 10.32 -10.94
C MET A 58 -6.99 10.64 -11.76
N ASN A 59 -7.10 11.89 -12.20
CA ASN A 59 -8.18 12.31 -13.12
C ASN A 59 -8.02 11.67 -14.51
N ASN A 60 -6.78 11.62 -15.02
CA ASN A 60 -6.48 11.06 -16.32
C ASN A 60 -6.39 9.53 -16.25
N PRO A 61 -7.15 8.77 -17.08
CA PRO A 61 -7.14 7.31 -17.09
C PRO A 61 -5.80 6.70 -17.55
N TYR A 62 -4.96 7.46 -18.24
CA TYR A 62 -3.62 7.02 -18.63
C TYR A 62 -2.60 7.08 -17.51
N VAL A 63 -2.87 7.81 -16.44
CA VAL A 63 -2.02 7.80 -15.26
C VAL A 63 -2.46 6.67 -14.33
N PRO A 64 -1.58 5.69 -14.04
CA PRO A 64 -1.92 4.58 -13.16
C PRO A 64 -2.31 5.05 -11.76
N ALA A 65 -3.22 4.34 -11.09
CA ALA A 65 -3.31 4.44 -9.65
C ALA A 65 -2.07 3.80 -9.01
N ALA A 66 -1.69 4.30 -7.86
CA ALA A 66 -0.52 3.80 -7.14
C ALA A 66 -0.79 3.73 -5.63
N HIS A 67 -0.17 2.76 -5.00
CA HIS A 67 -0.19 2.58 -3.56
C HIS A 67 1.23 2.39 -3.05
N MET A 68 1.51 2.92 -1.87
CA MET A 68 2.74 2.67 -1.12
C MET A 68 2.42 2.66 0.37
N ASN A 69 3.01 1.75 1.09
CA ASN A 69 3.10 1.87 2.55
C ASN A 69 4.47 1.41 3.03
N THR A 70 4.89 1.97 4.15
CA THR A 70 6.01 1.48 4.94
C THR A 70 5.64 1.58 6.40
N ARG A 71 6.06 0.58 7.18
CA ARG A 71 5.74 0.50 8.60
C ARG A 71 6.87 -0.13 9.39
N PHE A 72 6.96 0.24 10.65
CA PHE A 72 7.76 -0.42 11.67
C PHE A 72 6.83 -0.93 12.77
N LEU A 73 7.00 -2.16 13.18
CA LEU A 73 6.21 -2.81 14.23
C LEU A 73 7.11 -3.31 15.36
N VAL A 74 6.59 -3.19 16.56
CA VAL A 74 7.13 -3.80 17.78
C VAL A 74 6.02 -4.57 18.45
N THR A 75 6.28 -5.80 18.89
CA THR A 75 5.33 -6.64 19.61
C THR A 75 5.96 -7.22 20.86
N GLY A 76 5.11 -7.53 21.84
CA GLY A 76 5.54 -8.11 23.12
C GLY A 76 6.28 -7.12 24.01
N LEU A 77 6.68 -7.60 25.18
CA LEU A 77 7.38 -6.83 26.22
C LEU A 77 8.64 -7.57 26.71
N GLY A 78 9.62 -6.83 27.20
CA GLY A 78 10.84 -7.39 27.79
C GLY A 78 11.62 -8.28 26.83
N GLU A 79 11.97 -9.48 27.29
CA GLU A 79 12.75 -10.46 26.50
C GLU A 79 11.97 -11.07 25.32
N ASN A 80 10.63 -11.03 25.38
CA ASN A 80 9.78 -11.51 24.28
C ASN A 80 9.55 -10.45 23.19
N ARG A 81 10.12 -9.26 23.31
CA ARG A 81 9.96 -8.18 22.34
C ARG A 81 10.52 -8.58 20.99
N LYS A 82 9.70 -8.46 19.98
CA LYS A 82 10.08 -8.60 18.57
C LYS A 82 9.81 -7.31 17.82
N PHE A 83 10.56 -7.06 16.77
CA PHE A 83 10.34 -5.91 15.90
C PHE A 83 10.72 -6.25 14.47
N TRP A 84 10.09 -5.58 13.53
CA TRP A 84 10.39 -5.72 12.11
C TRP A 84 9.87 -4.55 11.30
N PHE A 85 10.37 -4.42 10.08
CA PHE A 85 9.82 -3.54 9.08
C PHE A 85 8.91 -4.31 8.13
N GLY A 86 7.90 -3.60 7.60
CA GLY A 86 7.03 -4.09 6.53
C GLY A 86 6.68 -2.95 5.59
N GLY A 87 6.21 -3.30 4.41
CA GLY A 87 5.79 -2.30 3.45
C GLY A 87 5.72 -2.82 2.02
N GLY A 88 5.70 -1.89 1.10
CA GLY A 88 5.69 -2.15 -0.32
C GLY A 88 5.10 -1.00 -1.11
N CYS A 89 5.12 -1.16 -2.41
CA CYS A 89 4.42 -0.27 -3.32
C CYS A 89 4.02 -1.03 -4.58
N ASP A 90 2.91 -0.64 -5.17
CA ASP A 90 2.37 -1.26 -6.37
C ASP A 90 1.71 -0.24 -7.31
N LEU A 91 1.63 -0.62 -8.58
CA LEU A 91 1.07 0.19 -9.65
C LEU A 91 -0.15 -0.51 -10.24
N THR A 92 -1.24 0.25 -10.42
CA THR A 92 -2.49 -0.24 -11.01
C THR A 92 -2.86 0.62 -12.23
N PRO A 93 -2.37 0.28 -13.44
CA PRO A 93 -2.79 0.94 -14.66
C PRO A 93 -4.27 0.68 -14.95
N MET A 94 -5.01 1.72 -15.29
CA MET A 94 -6.42 1.62 -15.68
C MET A 94 -6.56 1.23 -17.16
N LEU A 95 -5.64 1.68 -17.99
CA LEU A 95 -5.47 1.28 -19.39
C LEU A 95 -4.13 0.53 -19.55
N PRO A 96 -3.97 -0.30 -20.59
CA PRO A 96 -2.73 -1.03 -20.80
C PRO A 96 -1.52 -0.08 -20.97
N ASP A 97 -0.55 -0.17 -20.06
CA ASP A 97 0.67 0.66 -20.08
C ASP A 97 1.92 -0.17 -19.74
N LYS A 98 2.39 -0.90 -20.72
CA LYS A 98 3.60 -1.71 -20.60
C LYS A 98 4.85 -0.87 -20.31
N LYS A 99 4.93 0.37 -20.85
CA LYS A 99 6.10 1.25 -20.65
C LYS A 99 6.24 1.65 -19.19
N SER A 100 5.16 2.14 -18.59
CA SER A 100 5.17 2.52 -17.16
C SER A 100 5.40 1.31 -16.24
N ALA A 101 4.82 0.15 -16.56
CA ALA A 101 5.06 -1.07 -15.79
C ALA A 101 6.54 -1.48 -15.80
N ILE A 102 7.18 -1.54 -16.98
CA ILE A 102 8.61 -1.87 -17.11
C ILE A 102 9.48 -0.84 -16.36
N PHE A 103 9.17 0.44 -16.50
CA PHE A 103 9.92 1.50 -15.84
C PHE A 103 9.82 1.40 -14.31
N PHE A 104 8.62 1.16 -13.79
CA PHE A 104 8.37 1.00 -12.36
C PHE A 104 9.16 -0.18 -11.79
N HIS A 105 9.01 -1.37 -12.39
CA HIS A 105 9.69 -2.58 -11.95
C HIS A 105 11.22 -2.50 -12.07
N LYS A 106 11.74 -1.86 -13.13
CA LYS A 106 13.19 -1.65 -13.29
C LYS A 106 13.78 -0.82 -12.15
N ASN A 107 13.09 0.25 -11.75
CA ASN A 107 13.56 1.10 -10.65
C ASN A 107 13.48 0.38 -9.30
N LEU A 108 12.39 -0.36 -9.04
CA LEU A 108 12.27 -1.19 -7.84
C LEU A 108 13.37 -2.25 -7.76
N LYS A 109 13.61 -2.95 -8.87
CA LYS A 109 14.70 -3.93 -8.93
C LYS A 109 16.05 -3.30 -8.65
N SER A 110 16.35 -2.18 -9.29
CA SER A 110 17.62 -1.46 -9.09
C SER A 110 17.79 -0.98 -7.63
N MET A 111 16.72 -0.63 -6.96
CA MET A 111 16.74 -0.26 -5.55
C MET A 111 16.96 -1.48 -4.66
N CYS A 112 16.19 -2.55 -4.85
CA CYS A 112 16.35 -3.79 -4.08
C CYS A 112 17.77 -4.36 -4.20
N ASP A 113 18.33 -4.35 -5.41
CA ASP A 113 19.67 -4.87 -5.74
C ASP A 113 20.83 -4.18 -4.98
N LYS A 114 20.59 -3.01 -4.35
CA LYS A 114 21.57 -2.35 -3.49
C LYS A 114 21.72 -3.02 -2.12
N TYR A 115 20.68 -3.73 -1.69
CA TYR A 115 20.58 -4.37 -0.38
C TYR A 115 20.76 -5.88 -0.48
N ASP A 116 19.96 -6.51 -1.34
CA ASP A 116 20.06 -7.95 -1.63
C ASP A 116 19.55 -8.24 -3.04
N LYS A 117 20.26 -9.10 -3.77
CA LYS A 117 19.93 -9.50 -5.15
C LYS A 117 18.64 -10.33 -5.25
N GLU A 118 18.24 -10.97 -4.16
CA GLU A 118 17.03 -11.80 -4.11
C GLU A 118 15.79 -10.99 -3.69
N TYR A 119 15.95 -9.83 -3.06
CA TYR A 119 14.83 -9.05 -2.53
C TYR A 119 13.77 -8.74 -3.57
N TYR A 120 14.18 -8.31 -4.76
CA TYR A 120 13.20 -7.97 -5.79
C TYR A 120 12.34 -9.17 -6.20
N GLU A 121 12.93 -10.31 -6.48
CA GLU A 121 12.20 -11.50 -6.93
C GLU A 121 11.27 -12.03 -5.84
N ILE A 122 11.74 -12.08 -4.60
CA ILE A 122 10.97 -12.52 -3.43
C ILE A 122 9.79 -11.57 -3.19
N TYR A 123 10.05 -10.26 -3.11
CA TYR A 123 9.04 -9.27 -2.76
C TYR A 123 8.07 -8.99 -3.90
N LYS A 124 8.52 -9.11 -5.15
CA LYS A 124 7.64 -9.06 -6.31
C LYS A 124 6.65 -10.22 -6.32
N LYS A 125 7.15 -11.43 -6.14
CA LYS A 125 6.27 -12.61 -6.05
C LYS A 125 5.25 -12.46 -4.93
N TRP A 126 5.69 -12.01 -3.76
CA TRP A 126 4.78 -11.78 -2.63
C TRP A 126 3.74 -10.70 -2.94
N CYS A 127 4.13 -9.62 -3.62
CA CYS A 127 3.22 -8.58 -4.08
C CYS A 127 2.16 -9.14 -5.06
N ASP A 128 2.59 -9.93 -6.05
CA ASP A 128 1.70 -10.54 -7.03
C ASP A 128 0.67 -11.48 -6.36
N ASP A 129 1.13 -12.31 -5.43
CA ASP A 129 0.27 -13.22 -4.67
C ASP A 129 -0.71 -12.47 -3.75
N TYR A 130 -0.26 -11.36 -3.13
CA TYR A 130 -1.08 -10.57 -2.21
C TYR A 130 -2.18 -9.80 -2.93
N PHE A 131 -1.87 -9.10 -4.02
CA PHE A 131 -2.81 -8.26 -4.76
C PHE A 131 -3.58 -9.01 -5.85
N PHE A 132 -3.92 -10.25 -5.61
CA PHE A 132 -4.71 -11.08 -6.51
C PHE A 132 -6.17 -11.17 -6.03
N LEU A 133 -7.14 -11.09 -6.94
CA LEU A 133 -8.57 -11.27 -6.68
C LEU A 133 -9.00 -12.69 -7.06
N PRO A 134 -9.04 -13.65 -6.12
CA PRO A 134 -9.29 -15.06 -6.45
C PRO A 134 -10.65 -15.30 -7.12
N HIS A 135 -11.69 -14.61 -6.67
CA HIS A 135 -13.05 -14.76 -7.21
C HIS A 135 -13.21 -14.22 -8.64
N ARG A 136 -12.25 -13.40 -9.11
CA ARG A 136 -12.20 -12.90 -10.50
C ARG A 136 -11.09 -13.57 -11.33
N ASN A 137 -10.21 -14.31 -10.68
CA ASN A 137 -8.97 -14.82 -11.29
C ASN A 137 -8.16 -13.70 -11.98
N GLU A 138 -8.04 -12.55 -11.32
CA GLU A 138 -7.46 -11.32 -11.87
C GLU A 138 -6.49 -10.68 -10.86
N ALA A 139 -5.34 -10.19 -11.33
CA ALA A 139 -4.47 -9.34 -10.54
C ALA A 139 -5.04 -7.92 -10.44
N ARG A 140 -4.91 -7.26 -9.28
CA ARG A 140 -5.37 -5.88 -9.07
C ARG A 140 -4.68 -4.89 -10.03
N GLY A 141 -3.39 -5.11 -10.29
CA GLY A 141 -2.57 -4.26 -11.14
C GLY A 141 -1.39 -5.00 -11.72
N VAL A 142 -0.31 -4.28 -12.01
CA VAL A 142 0.93 -4.87 -12.52
C VAL A 142 1.91 -5.28 -11.41
N GLY A 143 1.48 -5.15 -10.15
CA GLY A 143 2.28 -5.46 -8.98
C GLY A 143 3.31 -4.38 -8.65
N GLY A 144 4.34 -4.80 -7.99
CA GLY A 144 5.44 -4.00 -7.46
C GLY A 144 6.26 -4.85 -6.51
N ILE A 145 6.45 -4.40 -5.27
CA ILE A 145 7.07 -5.16 -4.19
C ILE A 145 6.18 -5.12 -2.93
N PHE A 146 6.17 -6.22 -2.19
CA PHE A 146 5.56 -6.31 -0.87
C PHE A 146 6.46 -7.13 0.05
N PHE A 147 6.72 -6.63 1.25
CA PHE A 147 7.53 -7.30 2.26
C PHE A 147 6.95 -7.10 3.65
N ASP A 148 7.16 -8.07 4.49
CA ASP A 148 6.85 -8.03 5.92
C ASP A 148 7.91 -8.82 6.70
N TYR A 149 7.94 -8.64 8.02
CA TYR A 149 8.90 -9.31 8.89
C TYR A 149 10.37 -9.06 8.53
N LEU A 150 10.68 -7.95 7.86
CA LEU A 150 12.07 -7.59 7.56
C LEU A 150 12.80 -7.22 8.85
N ASN A 151 13.72 -8.06 9.23
CA ASN A 151 14.65 -7.85 10.34
C ASN A 151 15.89 -8.71 10.10
N THR A 152 16.91 -8.12 9.53
CA THR A 152 18.20 -8.76 9.27
C THR A 152 19.14 -8.67 10.47
N PHE A 153 18.69 -8.04 11.57
CA PHE A 153 19.48 -7.63 12.74
C PHE A 153 20.49 -6.50 12.45
N GLU A 154 20.46 -5.95 11.24
CA GLU A 154 21.22 -4.76 10.82
C GLU A 154 20.25 -3.58 10.68
N TRP A 155 19.91 -2.95 11.80
CA TRP A 155 18.88 -1.90 11.87
C TRP A 155 19.03 -0.80 10.81
N ASP A 156 20.23 -0.26 10.67
CA ASP A 156 20.48 0.85 9.73
C ASP A 156 20.29 0.41 8.27
N MET A 157 20.65 -0.83 7.97
CA MET A 157 20.44 -1.39 6.62
C MET A 157 18.94 -1.55 6.33
N ASP A 158 18.20 -2.18 7.24
CA ASP A 158 16.76 -2.39 7.08
C ASP A 158 16.00 -1.05 7.01
N PHE A 159 16.35 -0.09 7.87
CA PHE A 159 15.74 1.24 7.86
C PHE A 159 16.07 2.03 6.59
N ASN A 160 17.29 1.94 6.09
CA ASN A 160 17.69 2.56 4.82
C ASN A 160 16.93 1.93 3.63
N PHE A 161 16.76 0.60 3.61
CA PHE A 161 15.93 -0.07 2.62
C PHE A 161 14.51 0.50 2.61
N VAL A 162 13.86 0.59 3.75
CA VAL A 162 12.49 1.14 3.88
C VAL A 162 12.41 2.59 3.39
N LYS A 163 13.39 3.43 3.72
CA LYS A 163 13.48 4.81 3.20
C LYS A 163 13.64 4.85 1.70
N ASP A 164 14.46 3.96 1.16
CA ASP A 164 14.70 3.91 -0.29
C ASP A 164 13.49 3.37 -1.06
N VAL A 165 12.66 2.50 -0.47
CA VAL A 165 11.35 2.12 -1.04
C VAL A 165 10.50 3.38 -1.25
N GLY A 166 10.33 4.21 -0.22
CA GLY A 166 9.53 5.44 -0.30
C GLY A 166 10.09 6.45 -1.31
N LYS A 167 11.40 6.66 -1.32
CA LYS A 167 12.07 7.58 -2.28
C LYS A 167 11.94 7.08 -3.72
N THR A 168 12.21 5.79 -3.96
CA THR A 168 12.10 5.19 -5.28
C THR A 168 10.67 5.25 -5.81
N PHE A 169 9.68 4.99 -4.93
CA PHE A 169 8.28 5.17 -5.28
C PHE A 169 8.00 6.60 -5.73
N LEU A 170 8.36 7.59 -4.92
CA LEU A 170 8.12 9.01 -5.23
C LEU A 170 8.75 9.42 -6.55
N GLU A 171 10.05 9.14 -6.74
CA GLU A 171 10.78 9.51 -7.94
C GLU A 171 10.24 8.84 -9.20
N THR A 172 9.91 7.56 -9.10
CA THR A 172 9.41 6.78 -10.23
C THR A 172 7.99 7.16 -10.60
N TYR A 173 7.11 7.29 -9.59
CA TYR A 173 5.71 7.61 -9.83
C TYR A 173 5.54 9.04 -10.35
N SER A 174 6.29 10.01 -9.84
CA SER A 174 6.27 11.38 -10.37
C SER A 174 6.62 11.42 -11.86
N LYS A 175 7.64 10.68 -12.30
CA LYS A 175 8.00 10.60 -13.74
C LYS A 175 6.90 9.94 -14.58
N ILE A 176 6.22 8.92 -14.05
CA ILE A 176 5.08 8.31 -14.75
C ILE A 176 3.94 9.31 -14.90
N ILE A 177 3.65 10.11 -13.88
CA ILE A 177 2.65 11.17 -13.93
C ILE A 177 3.02 12.18 -15.00
N ASP A 178 4.24 12.73 -14.96
CA ASP A 178 4.72 13.75 -15.92
C ASP A 178 4.61 13.27 -17.37
N GLU A 179 4.88 11.99 -17.63
CA GLU A 179 4.78 11.43 -18.98
C GLU A 179 3.35 11.20 -19.48
N ARG A 180 2.36 11.11 -18.57
CA ARG A 180 0.99 10.64 -18.87
C ARG A 180 -0.10 11.67 -18.64
N VAL A 181 0.14 12.66 -17.79
CA VAL A 181 -0.90 13.56 -17.28
C VAL A 181 -1.60 14.36 -18.38
N ASP A 182 -0.89 14.72 -19.45
CA ASP A 182 -1.41 15.51 -20.57
C ASP A 182 -1.97 14.67 -21.73
N GLN A 183 -2.01 13.33 -21.59
CA GLN A 183 -2.59 12.47 -22.63
C GLN A 183 -4.10 12.71 -22.75
N LYS A 184 -4.56 12.94 -23.99
CA LYS A 184 -5.99 13.10 -24.27
C LYS A 184 -6.70 11.76 -24.14
N PHE A 185 -7.86 11.78 -23.55
CA PHE A 185 -8.70 10.60 -23.36
C PHE A 185 -10.16 10.89 -23.72
N ASN A 186 -10.90 9.85 -23.98
CA ASN A 186 -12.33 9.90 -24.29
C ASN A 186 -13.19 9.31 -23.15
N ASP A 187 -14.50 9.39 -23.30
CA ASP A 187 -15.45 8.91 -22.29
C ASP A 187 -15.40 7.38 -22.08
N GLU A 188 -15.06 6.61 -23.11
CA GLU A 188 -14.92 5.15 -22.99
C GLU A 188 -13.73 4.80 -22.09
N GLU A 189 -12.58 5.43 -22.32
CA GLU A 189 -11.39 5.26 -21.49
C GLU A 189 -11.63 5.71 -20.05
N LYS A 190 -12.37 6.80 -19.84
CA LYS A 190 -12.81 7.22 -18.52
C LYS A 190 -13.73 6.20 -17.85
N ASN A 191 -14.64 5.60 -18.59
CA ASN A 191 -15.51 4.54 -18.09
C ASN A 191 -14.71 3.28 -17.67
N ILE A 192 -13.71 2.89 -18.47
CA ILE A 192 -12.79 1.79 -18.10
C ILE A 192 -12.09 2.10 -16.79
N GLN A 193 -11.57 3.32 -16.61
CA GLN A 193 -10.95 3.74 -15.35
C GLN A 193 -11.91 3.57 -14.16
N LEU A 194 -13.17 4.02 -14.29
CA LEU A 194 -14.16 3.93 -13.21
C LEU A 194 -14.49 2.49 -12.82
N VAL A 195 -14.64 1.60 -13.82
CA VAL A 195 -14.87 0.17 -13.58
C VAL A 195 -13.69 -0.48 -12.85
N LYS A 196 -12.46 -0.25 -13.33
CA LYS A 196 -11.24 -0.78 -12.68
C LYS A 196 -11.03 -0.23 -11.29
N ARG A 197 -11.42 1.00 -11.06
CA ARG A 197 -11.39 1.60 -9.73
C ARG A 197 -12.37 0.94 -8.77
N GLY A 198 -13.54 0.54 -9.24
CA GLY A 198 -14.46 -0.30 -8.47
C GLY A 198 -13.82 -1.64 -8.05
N ARG A 199 -13.09 -2.30 -8.95
CA ARG A 199 -12.34 -3.53 -8.65
C ARG A 199 -11.19 -3.30 -7.65
N TYR A 200 -10.56 -2.14 -7.71
CA TYR A 200 -9.56 -1.74 -6.72
C TYR A 200 -10.15 -1.65 -5.31
N VAL A 201 -11.32 -0.99 -5.18
CA VAL A 201 -12.07 -0.92 -3.92
C VAL A 201 -12.51 -2.31 -3.44
N GLU A 202 -12.99 -3.14 -4.35
CA GLU A 202 -13.40 -4.53 -4.07
C GLU A 202 -12.26 -5.34 -3.44
N PHE A 203 -11.03 -5.23 -3.97
CA PHE A 203 -9.88 -5.85 -3.34
C PHE A 203 -9.66 -5.34 -1.91
N ASN A 204 -9.68 -4.03 -1.71
CA ASN A 204 -9.43 -3.44 -0.41
C ASN A 204 -10.47 -3.87 0.63
N LEU A 205 -11.73 -4.01 0.26
CA LEU A 205 -12.79 -4.41 1.17
C LEU A 205 -12.77 -5.92 1.49
N LEU A 206 -12.44 -6.76 0.52
CA LEU A 206 -12.54 -8.22 0.65
C LEU A 206 -11.25 -8.89 1.10
N TYR A 207 -10.09 -8.35 0.73
CA TYR A 207 -8.82 -9.06 0.86
C TYR A 207 -7.71 -8.28 1.54
N ASP A 208 -7.80 -6.93 1.62
CA ASP A 208 -6.74 -6.15 2.25
C ASP A 208 -6.69 -6.37 3.76
N ARG A 209 -5.60 -6.96 4.24
CA ARG A 209 -5.42 -7.29 5.67
C ARG A 209 -5.46 -6.05 6.56
N GLY A 210 -4.93 -4.93 6.09
CA GLY A 210 -4.92 -3.67 6.84
C GLY A 210 -6.34 -3.11 7.01
N THR A 211 -7.14 -3.15 5.96
CA THR A 211 -8.55 -2.74 5.98
C THR A 211 -9.36 -3.65 6.90
N ILE A 212 -9.26 -4.97 6.72
CA ILE A 212 -9.95 -5.96 7.54
C ILE A 212 -9.57 -5.81 9.02
N PHE A 213 -8.28 -5.65 9.30
CA PHE A 213 -7.79 -5.41 10.66
C PHE A 213 -8.41 -4.13 11.26
N GLY A 214 -8.35 -3.00 10.55
CA GLY A 214 -8.91 -1.73 11.03
C GLY A 214 -10.41 -1.82 11.32
N LEU A 215 -11.19 -2.49 10.46
CA LEU A 215 -12.62 -2.70 10.67
C LEU A 215 -12.92 -3.59 11.89
N ASN A 216 -12.15 -4.67 12.10
CA ASN A 216 -12.36 -5.64 13.17
C ASN A 216 -11.85 -5.16 14.54
N THR A 217 -10.95 -4.18 14.59
CA THR A 217 -10.38 -3.68 15.86
C THR A 217 -11.06 -2.41 16.37
N GLY A 218 -12.19 -2.01 15.78
CA GLY A 218 -12.89 -0.78 16.17
C GLY A 218 -12.14 0.50 15.78
N GLY A 219 -11.23 0.41 14.82
CA GLY A 219 -10.59 1.58 14.22
C GLY A 219 -11.64 2.52 13.64
N ASN A 220 -11.37 3.84 13.70
CA ASN A 220 -12.27 4.81 13.10
C ASN A 220 -12.39 4.56 11.59
N PRO A 221 -13.57 4.16 11.03
CA PRO A 221 -13.74 3.93 9.60
C PRO A 221 -13.37 5.15 8.74
N GLU A 222 -13.59 6.36 9.26
CA GLU A 222 -13.20 7.61 8.61
C GLU A 222 -11.66 7.74 8.48
N ALA A 223 -10.90 7.09 9.35
CA ALA A 223 -9.45 7.04 9.30
C ALA A 223 -8.92 5.94 8.35
N LEU A 224 -9.76 5.04 7.88
CA LEU A 224 -9.42 4.07 6.85
C LEU A 224 -9.41 4.76 5.47
N SER A 225 -8.43 5.62 5.27
CA SER A 225 -8.28 6.49 4.10
C SER A 225 -8.35 5.75 2.76
N LEU A 226 -7.97 4.46 2.75
CA LEU A 226 -7.99 3.63 1.55
C LEU A 226 -9.40 3.45 0.99
N ILE A 227 -10.42 3.32 1.84
CA ILE A 227 -11.81 3.15 1.40
C ILE A 227 -12.34 4.47 0.83
N HIS A 228 -12.25 5.56 1.58
CA HIS A 228 -12.76 6.87 1.16
C HIS A 228 -12.02 7.48 -0.04
N ILE A 229 -10.73 7.19 -0.19
CA ILE A 229 -9.92 7.70 -1.29
C ILE A 229 -10.18 6.93 -2.56
N SER A 230 -10.38 5.61 -2.46
CA SER A 230 -10.58 4.75 -3.62
C SER A 230 -12.01 4.81 -4.18
N GLU A 231 -13.00 5.28 -3.42
CA GLU A 231 -14.37 5.42 -3.93
C GLU A 231 -14.47 6.44 -5.07
N PRO A 232 -15.21 6.13 -6.14
CA PRO A 232 -15.52 7.09 -7.19
C PRO A 232 -16.22 8.32 -6.62
N THR A 233 -15.83 9.52 -7.07
CA THR A 233 -16.40 10.78 -6.58
C THR A 233 -17.83 11.04 -7.00
N ARG A 234 -18.39 10.24 -7.90
CA ARG A 234 -19.79 10.24 -8.29
C ARG A 234 -20.36 8.84 -8.15
N PRO A 235 -21.29 8.60 -7.21
CA PRO A 235 -22.04 7.35 -7.22
C PRO A 235 -22.85 7.31 -8.52
N ARG A 236 -22.58 6.33 -9.37
CA ARG A 236 -23.56 5.94 -10.40
C ARG A 236 -24.61 5.13 -9.69
N LEU A 237 -25.84 5.68 -9.61
CA LEU A 237 -27.01 4.87 -9.36
C LEU A 237 -27.09 3.84 -10.50
N ILE A 238 -26.98 2.58 -10.15
CA ILE A 238 -27.28 1.44 -11.01
C ILE A 238 -28.78 1.37 -11.17
#